data_4d190feb4f7ef1ef1c201fec411a9274
#
_entry.id   4d190feb4f7ef1ef1c201fec411a9274
#
_cell.length_a   1.000
_cell.length_b   1.000
_cell.length_c   1.000
_cell.angle_alpha   90.00
_cell.angle_beta   90.00
_cell.angle_gamma   90.00
#
_symmetry.space_group_name_H-M   'P 1'
#
loop_
_entity.id
_entity.type
_entity.pdbx_description
1 polymer ?
#
loop_
_entity_poly.entity_id
_entity_poly.type
_entity_poly.pdbx_seq_one_letter_code
_entity_poly.pdbx_strand_id
1 'polypeptide(L)'
;MHEWRVIEDEPKDGESNMAIDRAVLTSCESGVIPPTLRLYSWERPTLTVGYAQDFAKEIDVHRCRELGIQIVRRPTGGRALLHNHEVTYSFAASIPHPKFPSSLLGAYETIAEALLEGLKEIGVCGAALASGRKTDKGRRSFHSPSCLSSINHLE
;
A
#
# COMPACT_ATOMS: atom_id res chain seq x y z
N MET A 1 -9.73 -24.09 7.94
CA MET A 1 -9.48 -22.76 8.52
C MET A 1 -8.54 -22.04 7.58
N HIS A 2 -8.88 -20.84 7.09
CA HIS A 2 -7.94 -20.06 6.30
C HIS A 2 -7.08 -19.26 7.28
N GLU A 3 -5.82 -19.62 7.38
CA GLU A 3 -4.85 -18.99 8.25
C GLU A 3 -4.37 -17.68 7.62
N TRP A 4 -4.22 -16.64 8.43
CA TRP A 4 -3.69 -15.33 8.06
C TRP A 4 -2.47 -15.07 8.91
N ARG A 5 -1.47 -14.44 8.34
CA ARG A 5 -0.27 -14.03 9.06
C ARG A 5 -0.29 -12.52 9.27
N VAL A 6 0.01 -12.10 10.50
CA VAL A 6 0.28 -10.70 10.84
C VAL A 6 1.75 -10.56 11.22
N ILE A 7 2.40 -9.55 10.69
CA ILE A 7 3.77 -9.15 11.02
C ILE A 7 3.72 -7.74 11.56
N GLU A 8 4.29 -7.53 12.74
CA GLU A 8 4.56 -6.22 13.30
C GLU A 8 6.07 -6.04 13.31
N ASP A 9 6.56 -5.06 12.56
CA ASP A 9 7.99 -4.79 12.41
C ASP A 9 8.39 -3.50 13.14
N GLU A 10 9.57 -3.54 13.73
CA GLU A 10 10.25 -2.33 14.17
C GLU A 10 10.55 -1.39 13.00
N PRO A 11 10.75 -0.07 13.26
CA PRO A 11 11.13 0.88 12.22
C PRO A 11 12.36 0.42 11.42
N LYS A 12 12.29 0.52 10.11
CA LYS A 12 13.39 0.17 9.20
C LYS A 12 13.59 1.26 8.14
N ASP A 13 14.76 1.27 7.51
CA ASP A 13 14.98 2.10 6.33
C ASP A 13 14.12 1.67 5.14
N GLY A 14 14.02 2.56 4.15
CA GLY A 14 13.13 2.35 3.01
C GLY A 14 13.49 1.14 2.15
N GLU A 15 14.77 0.86 1.97
CA GLU A 15 15.22 -0.29 1.16
C GLU A 15 14.86 -1.60 1.85
N SER A 16 15.10 -1.69 3.14
CA SER A 16 14.73 -2.85 3.96
C SER A 16 13.22 -3.08 3.97
N ASN A 17 12.42 -2.02 4.16
CA ASN A 17 10.96 -2.11 4.12
C ASN A 17 10.46 -2.63 2.77
N MET A 18 10.96 -2.10 1.67
CA MET A 18 10.54 -2.53 0.32
C MET A 18 11.05 -3.93 -0.05
N ALA A 19 12.22 -4.33 0.45
CA ALA A 19 12.73 -5.69 0.27
C ALA A 19 11.85 -6.73 1.00
N ILE A 20 11.44 -6.43 2.23
CA ILE A 20 10.53 -7.29 3.00
C ILE A 20 9.18 -7.40 2.30
N ASP A 21 8.58 -6.28 1.89
CA ASP A 21 7.29 -6.28 1.19
C ASP A 21 7.36 -7.12 -0.10
N ARG A 22 8.44 -7.01 -0.86
CA ARG A 22 8.66 -7.83 -2.06
C ARG A 22 8.80 -9.31 -1.72
N ALA A 23 9.55 -9.66 -0.68
CA ALA A 23 9.73 -11.04 -0.24
C ALA A 23 8.39 -11.66 0.22
N VAL A 24 7.59 -10.91 0.98
CA VAL A 24 6.26 -11.33 1.42
C VAL A 24 5.35 -11.55 0.21
N LEU A 25 5.31 -10.61 -0.73
CA LEU A 25 4.51 -10.73 -1.96
C LEU A 25 4.87 -11.99 -2.74
N THR A 26 6.15 -12.18 -3.06
CA THR A 26 6.62 -13.34 -3.83
C THR A 26 6.34 -14.66 -3.11
N SER A 27 6.48 -14.70 -1.78
CA SER A 27 6.19 -15.90 -1.00
C SER A 27 4.69 -16.22 -0.93
N CYS A 28 3.82 -15.19 -0.89
CA CYS A 28 2.37 -15.36 -1.02
C CYS A 28 1.98 -15.87 -2.41
N GLU A 29 2.54 -15.28 -3.49
CA GLU A 29 2.28 -15.69 -4.87
C GLU A 29 2.64 -17.15 -5.14
N SER A 30 3.76 -17.61 -4.59
CA SER A 30 4.21 -19.00 -4.70
C SER A 30 3.50 -19.98 -3.75
N GLY A 31 2.57 -19.49 -2.92
CA GLY A 31 1.83 -20.31 -1.96
C GLY A 31 2.65 -20.85 -0.79
N VAL A 32 3.87 -20.31 -0.58
CA VAL A 32 4.77 -20.72 0.51
C VAL A 32 4.28 -20.21 1.86
N ILE A 33 3.64 -19.04 1.86
CA ILE A 33 3.08 -18.43 3.07
C ILE A 33 1.61 -18.05 2.85
N PRO A 34 0.80 -18.01 3.92
CA PRO A 34 -0.59 -17.57 3.84
C PRO A 34 -0.67 -16.06 3.55
N PRO A 35 -1.88 -15.53 3.23
CA PRO A 35 -2.13 -14.11 3.15
C PRO A 35 -1.57 -13.38 4.37
N THR A 36 -0.87 -12.28 4.12
CA THR A 36 -0.08 -11.61 5.15
C THR A 36 -0.43 -10.12 5.20
N LEU A 37 -0.77 -9.65 6.39
CA LEU A 37 -0.81 -8.23 6.76
C LEU A 37 0.49 -7.89 7.47
N ARG A 38 1.19 -6.87 7.04
CA ARG A 38 2.37 -6.34 7.70
C ARG A 38 2.14 -4.90 8.13
N LEU A 39 2.44 -4.59 9.39
CA LEU A 39 2.44 -3.25 9.96
C LEU A 39 3.88 -2.85 10.24
N TYR A 40 4.27 -1.66 9.85
CA TYR A 40 5.64 -1.17 10.02
C TYR A 40 5.71 0.37 10.02
N SER A 41 6.88 0.89 10.33
CA SER A 41 7.16 2.31 10.27
C SER A 41 8.53 2.58 9.62
N TRP A 42 8.92 3.84 9.55
CA TRP A 42 10.09 4.30 8.82
C TRP A 42 11.11 4.89 9.79
N GLU A 43 12.34 4.42 9.70
CA GLU A 43 13.45 4.89 10.53
C GLU A 43 13.81 6.35 10.22
N ARG A 44 13.58 6.78 8.99
CA ARG A 44 13.84 8.15 8.49
C ARG A 44 12.85 8.54 7.39
N PRO A 45 12.70 9.85 7.12
CA PRO A 45 11.85 10.31 6.03
C PRO A 45 12.21 9.60 4.72
N THR A 46 11.23 8.98 4.10
CA THR A 46 11.41 8.17 2.89
C THR A 46 10.33 8.50 1.86
N LEU A 47 10.75 8.81 0.64
CA LEU A 47 9.87 8.99 -0.51
C LEU A 47 9.77 7.66 -1.27
N THR A 48 8.60 7.01 -1.21
CA THR A 48 8.37 5.84 -2.07
C THR A 48 7.82 6.29 -3.41
N VAL A 49 8.39 5.77 -4.50
CA VAL A 49 7.88 5.97 -5.86
C VAL A 49 7.18 4.71 -6.34
N GLY A 50 6.10 4.87 -7.10
CA GLY A 50 5.36 3.74 -7.64
C GLY A 50 6.17 2.95 -8.66
N TYR A 51 5.81 1.66 -8.84
CA TYR A 51 6.52 0.73 -9.73
C TYR A 51 6.78 1.29 -11.13
N ALA A 52 5.75 1.84 -11.79
CA ALA A 52 5.82 2.37 -13.14
C ALA A 52 6.10 3.88 -13.22
N GLN A 53 6.32 4.55 -12.08
CA GLN A 53 6.51 5.99 -12.05
C GLN A 53 7.90 6.37 -12.57
N ASP A 54 7.96 7.34 -13.48
CA ASP A 54 9.22 7.93 -13.95
C ASP A 54 9.73 8.97 -12.95
N PHE A 55 10.44 8.49 -11.92
CA PHE A 55 10.88 9.34 -10.83
C PHE A 55 11.87 10.42 -11.27
N ALA A 56 12.66 10.18 -12.34
CA ALA A 56 13.63 11.15 -12.83
C ALA A 56 12.98 12.43 -13.36
N LYS A 57 11.73 12.33 -13.85
CA LYS A 57 10.97 13.49 -14.34
C LYS A 57 10.06 14.12 -13.28
N GLU A 58 9.62 13.32 -12.31
CA GLU A 58 8.57 13.74 -11.38
C GLU A 58 9.09 14.12 -9.99
N ILE A 59 10.34 13.74 -9.67
CA ILE A 59 10.92 13.92 -8.33
C ILE A 59 12.20 14.76 -8.42
N ASP A 60 12.28 15.79 -7.61
CA ASP A 60 13.52 16.54 -7.40
C ASP A 60 14.46 15.74 -6.48
N VAL A 61 15.27 14.90 -7.11
CA VAL A 61 16.22 14.00 -6.43
C VAL A 61 17.29 14.81 -5.65
N HIS A 62 17.69 15.98 -6.19
CA HIS A 62 18.65 16.84 -5.52
C HIS A 62 18.08 17.39 -4.22
N ARG A 63 16.84 17.89 -4.27
CA ARG A 63 16.15 18.40 -3.10
C ARG A 63 15.87 17.32 -2.05
N CYS A 64 15.52 16.12 -2.46
CA CYS A 64 15.37 14.99 -1.53
C CYS A 64 16.68 14.69 -0.79
N ARG A 65 17.79 14.71 -1.51
CA ARG A 65 19.12 14.47 -0.92
C ARG A 65 19.52 15.57 0.07
N GLU A 66 19.28 16.84 -0.26
CA GLU A 66 19.53 17.95 0.65
C GLU A 66 18.73 17.84 1.96
N LEU A 67 17.51 17.34 1.88
CA LEU A 67 16.62 17.16 3.02
C LEU A 67 16.83 15.84 3.77
N GLY A 68 17.79 15.01 3.35
CA GLY A 68 18.03 13.70 3.97
C GLY A 68 16.91 12.67 3.72
N ILE A 69 16.07 12.90 2.70
CA ILE A 69 14.97 12.01 2.33
C ILE A 69 15.50 10.86 1.48
N GLN A 70 15.30 9.63 1.93
CA GLN A 70 15.61 8.44 1.16
C GLN A 70 14.57 8.26 0.04
N ILE A 71 15.00 7.82 -1.15
CA ILE A 71 14.09 7.52 -2.26
C ILE A 71 14.18 6.04 -2.56
N VAL A 72 13.02 5.36 -2.56
CA VAL A 72 12.92 3.92 -2.85
C VAL A 72 11.75 3.64 -3.78
N ARG A 73 11.84 2.57 -4.56
CA ARG A 73 10.75 2.12 -5.43
C ARG A 73 9.96 1.01 -4.72
N ARG A 74 8.66 1.21 -4.57
CA ARG A 74 7.79 0.17 -4.01
C ARG A 74 7.33 -0.82 -5.10
N PRO A 75 6.99 -2.06 -4.73
CA PRO A 75 6.48 -3.06 -5.67
C PRO A 75 5.10 -2.74 -6.21
N THR A 76 4.39 -1.82 -5.56
CA THR A 76 3.04 -1.38 -5.95
C THR A 76 3.08 -0.08 -6.77
N GLY A 77 2.02 0.28 -7.53
CA GLY A 77 1.98 1.48 -8.34
C GLY A 77 1.55 2.73 -7.61
N GLY A 78 0.92 3.59 -8.38
CA GLY A 78 0.47 4.88 -7.88
C GLY A 78 1.58 5.93 -7.91
N ARG A 79 1.29 7.08 -7.33
CA ARG A 79 2.19 8.24 -7.28
C ARG A 79 3.11 8.18 -6.07
N ALA A 80 4.16 8.99 -6.10
CA ALA A 80 5.09 9.12 -4.99
C ALA A 80 4.39 9.52 -3.68
N LEU A 81 4.84 8.94 -2.58
CA LEU A 81 4.37 9.19 -1.22
C LEU A 81 5.56 9.49 -0.31
N LEU A 82 5.46 10.55 0.46
CA LEU A 82 6.43 10.86 1.51
C LEU A 82 5.97 10.22 2.82
N HIS A 83 6.80 9.36 3.36
CA HIS A 83 6.59 8.68 4.63
C HIS A 83 7.45 9.31 5.71
N ASN A 84 6.84 9.64 6.85
CA ASN A 84 7.52 10.18 8.01
C ASN A 84 6.58 10.09 9.24
N HIS A 85 7.03 9.49 10.33
CA HIS A 85 6.28 9.36 11.59
C HIS A 85 4.86 8.82 11.45
N GLU A 86 4.69 7.75 10.69
CA GLU A 86 3.40 7.11 10.43
C GLU A 86 3.47 5.60 10.66
N VAL A 87 2.31 4.97 10.78
CA VAL A 87 2.15 3.53 10.64
C VAL A 87 1.79 3.24 9.19
N THR A 88 2.60 2.42 8.55
CA THR A 88 2.34 1.91 7.20
C THR A 88 1.88 0.46 7.30
N TYR A 89 0.97 0.05 6.41
CA TYR A 89 0.63 -1.34 6.25
C TYR A 89 0.93 -1.82 4.83
N SER A 90 1.27 -3.09 4.69
CA SER A 90 1.22 -3.80 3.43
C SER A 90 0.39 -5.07 3.56
N PHE A 91 -0.32 -5.41 2.51
CA PHE A 91 -1.14 -6.60 2.45
C PHE A 91 -0.80 -7.41 1.19
N ALA A 92 -0.51 -8.68 1.36
CA ALA A 92 -0.22 -9.59 0.27
C ALA A 92 -1.10 -10.85 0.36
N ALA A 93 -1.73 -11.19 -0.75
CA ALA A 93 -2.52 -12.40 -0.90
C ALA A 93 -2.56 -12.85 -2.35
N SER A 94 -2.60 -14.16 -2.58
CA SER A 94 -2.85 -14.72 -3.91
C SER A 94 -4.32 -14.57 -4.30
N ILE A 95 -4.60 -14.31 -5.57
CA ILE A 95 -5.95 -14.35 -6.14
C ILE A 95 -5.97 -15.47 -7.21
N PRO A 96 -7.00 -16.32 -7.24
CA PRO A 96 -8.23 -16.28 -6.45
C PRO A 96 -8.06 -16.73 -4.99
N HIS A 97 -8.77 -16.08 -4.08
CA HIS A 97 -8.82 -16.44 -2.67
C HIS A 97 -10.28 -16.48 -2.19
N PRO A 98 -10.70 -17.44 -1.35
CA PRO A 98 -12.10 -17.59 -0.95
C PRO A 98 -12.74 -16.38 -0.27
N LYS A 99 -11.91 -15.52 0.32
CA LYS A 99 -12.36 -14.31 1.03
C LYS A 99 -12.22 -13.02 0.22
N PHE A 100 -11.65 -13.08 -0.99
CA PHE A 100 -11.52 -11.94 -1.87
C PHE A 100 -12.26 -12.16 -3.18
N PRO A 101 -12.99 -11.15 -3.65
CA PRO A 101 -13.47 -11.15 -5.02
C PRO A 101 -12.31 -11.31 -6.00
N SER A 102 -12.58 -11.97 -7.13
CA SER A 102 -11.57 -12.16 -8.18
C SER A 102 -11.20 -10.85 -8.91
N SER A 103 -11.95 -9.78 -8.68
CA SER A 103 -11.63 -8.46 -9.25
C SER A 103 -10.74 -7.65 -8.31
N LEU A 104 -9.81 -6.93 -8.89
CA LEU A 104 -8.91 -6.04 -8.17
C LEU A 104 -9.66 -4.98 -7.34
N LEU A 105 -10.70 -4.39 -7.93
CA LEU A 105 -11.53 -3.40 -7.23
C LEU A 105 -12.24 -4.01 -6.02
N GLY A 106 -12.81 -5.21 -6.17
CA GLY A 106 -13.48 -5.89 -5.07
C GLY A 106 -12.51 -6.29 -3.95
N ALA A 107 -11.30 -6.75 -4.29
CA ALA A 107 -10.26 -7.02 -3.29
C ALA A 107 -9.88 -5.74 -2.53
N TYR A 108 -9.72 -4.62 -3.24
CA TYR A 108 -9.48 -3.32 -2.63
C TYR A 108 -10.60 -2.89 -1.68
N GLU A 109 -11.86 -3.01 -2.11
CA GLU A 109 -13.03 -2.65 -1.29
C GLU A 109 -13.06 -3.49 -0.01
N THR A 110 -12.81 -4.80 -0.10
CA THR A 110 -12.75 -5.71 1.06
C THR A 110 -11.65 -5.29 2.07
N ILE A 111 -10.45 -4.96 1.58
CA ILE A 111 -9.35 -4.50 2.45
C ILE A 111 -9.70 -3.16 3.08
N ALA A 112 -10.25 -2.24 2.31
CA ALA A 112 -10.61 -0.90 2.79
C ALA A 112 -11.72 -0.96 3.86
N GLU A 113 -12.71 -1.84 3.70
CA GLU A 113 -13.74 -2.09 4.71
C GLU A 113 -13.16 -2.67 6.00
N ALA A 114 -12.24 -3.64 5.89
CA ALA A 114 -11.58 -4.22 7.06
C ALA A 114 -10.75 -3.17 7.84
N LEU A 115 -10.03 -2.30 7.12
CA LEU A 115 -9.29 -1.18 7.74
C LEU A 115 -10.23 -0.19 8.41
N LEU A 116 -11.37 0.12 7.78
CA LEU A 116 -12.38 1.01 8.36
C LEU A 116 -12.95 0.45 9.67
N GLU A 117 -13.24 -0.84 9.71
CA GLU A 117 -13.67 -1.50 10.96
C GLU A 117 -12.57 -1.46 12.03
N GLY A 118 -11.32 -1.75 11.66
CA GLY A 118 -10.19 -1.62 12.60
C GLY A 118 -10.04 -0.20 13.16
N LEU A 119 -10.21 0.84 12.34
CA LEU A 119 -10.19 2.22 12.79
C LEU A 119 -11.32 2.53 13.78
N LYS A 120 -12.52 2.00 13.56
CA LYS A 120 -13.65 2.15 14.49
C LYS A 120 -13.36 1.50 15.84
N GLU A 121 -12.80 0.28 15.83
CA GLU A 121 -12.46 -0.46 17.06
C GLU A 121 -11.45 0.30 17.95
N ILE A 122 -10.53 1.04 17.35
CA ILE A 122 -9.59 1.90 18.12
C ILE A 122 -10.14 3.30 18.41
N GLY A 123 -11.45 3.55 18.16
CA GLY A 123 -12.13 4.79 18.54
C GLY A 123 -12.02 5.93 17.53
N VAL A 124 -11.56 5.70 16.32
CA VAL A 124 -11.55 6.72 15.26
C VAL A 124 -12.97 6.89 14.71
N CYS A 125 -13.69 7.87 15.24
CA CYS A 125 -15.04 8.20 14.79
C CYS A 125 -15.02 9.02 13.50
N GLY A 126 -15.97 8.73 12.59
CA GLY A 126 -16.17 9.52 11.36
C GLY A 126 -15.25 9.13 10.19
N ALA A 127 -14.43 8.09 10.33
CA ALA A 127 -13.72 7.52 9.19
C ALA A 127 -14.74 6.93 8.18
N ALA A 128 -14.52 7.19 6.90
CA ALA A 128 -15.37 6.66 5.82
C ALA A 128 -14.55 6.38 4.57
N LEU A 129 -15.01 5.43 3.76
CA LEU A 129 -14.42 5.19 2.45
C LEU A 129 -14.72 6.38 1.53
N ALA A 130 -13.68 6.90 0.87
CA ALA A 130 -13.85 7.96 -0.10
C ALA A 130 -14.69 7.44 -1.28
N SER A 131 -15.91 7.96 -1.46
CA SER A 131 -16.69 7.69 -2.66
C SER A 131 -16.06 8.43 -3.84
N GLY A 132 -15.57 7.70 -4.84
CA GLY A 132 -15.09 8.31 -6.08
C GLY A 132 -16.18 9.20 -6.70
N ARG A 133 -15.88 10.44 -7.04
CA ARG A 133 -16.80 11.29 -7.81
C ARG A 133 -17.16 10.59 -9.12
N LYS A 134 -18.45 10.41 -9.37
CA LYS A 134 -18.94 10.06 -10.72
C LYS A 134 -18.63 11.26 -11.62
N THR A 135 -17.79 11.06 -12.63
CA THR A 135 -17.69 12.04 -13.72
C THR A 135 -18.92 11.90 -14.60
N ASP A 136 -19.33 13.00 -15.29
CA ASP A 136 -20.49 13.03 -16.21
C ASP A 136 -20.44 11.98 -17.34
N LYS A 137 -19.34 11.23 -17.46
CA LYS A 137 -19.16 10.14 -18.44
C LYS A 137 -19.23 8.73 -17.79
N GLY A 138 -19.76 8.60 -16.59
CA GLY A 138 -19.95 7.29 -15.94
C GLY A 138 -18.66 6.56 -15.53
N ARG A 139 -17.48 7.15 -15.75
CA ARG A 139 -16.20 6.65 -15.27
C ARG A 139 -15.90 7.22 -13.90
N ARG A 140 -15.67 6.37 -12.90
CA ARG A 140 -15.14 6.82 -11.62
C ARG A 140 -13.71 7.36 -11.85
N SER A 141 -13.55 8.67 -11.72
CA SER A 141 -12.24 9.31 -11.76
C SER A 141 -11.74 9.46 -10.32
N PHE A 142 -10.72 8.74 -9.96
CA PHE A 142 -10.00 8.93 -8.71
C PHE A 142 -9.02 10.10 -8.89
N HIS A 143 -9.50 11.32 -8.72
CA HIS A 143 -8.69 12.55 -8.87
C HIS A 143 -7.92 12.94 -7.61
N SER A 144 -8.08 12.19 -6.51
CA SER A 144 -7.25 12.37 -5.33
C SER A 144 -6.50 11.06 -5.06
N PRO A 145 -5.18 11.07 -5.06
CA PRO A 145 -4.40 9.90 -4.68
C PRO A 145 -4.51 9.74 -3.16
N SER A 146 -5.52 8.99 -2.70
CA SER A 146 -5.42 8.43 -1.36
C SER A 146 -4.43 7.28 -1.38
N CYS A 147 -3.65 7.10 -0.34
CA CYS A 147 -2.72 5.97 -0.20
C CYS A 147 -3.40 4.61 -0.39
N LEU A 148 -4.72 4.56 -0.17
CA LEU A 148 -5.56 3.38 -0.32
C LEU A 148 -5.98 3.10 -1.78
N SER A 149 -5.69 3.99 -2.73
CA SER A 149 -6.13 3.84 -4.13
C SER A 149 -5.07 3.30 -5.08
N SER A 150 -3.88 2.95 -4.60
CA SER A 150 -2.82 2.42 -5.44
C SER A 150 -2.76 0.91 -5.36
N ILE A 151 -3.60 0.26 -6.14
CA ILE A 151 -3.54 -1.18 -6.38
C ILE A 151 -2.86 -1.41 -7.72
N ASN A 152 -1.95 -2.35 -7.79
CA ASN A 152 -1.24 -2.69 -9.01
C ASN A 152 -1.52 -4.07 -9.52
N HIS A 153 -1.62 -4.12 -10.83
CA HIS A 153 -1.27 -5.30 -11.58
C HIS A 153 0.25 -5.39 -11.69
N LEU A 154 0.83 -6.46 -11.18
CA LEU A 154 2.05 -7.01 -11.72
C LEU A 154 1.59 -7.92 -12.87
N GLU A 155 1.64 -7.45 -14.10
CA GLU A 155 1.73 -8.28 -15.30
C GLU A 155 3.20 -8.53 -15.60
#